data_fe51cacb554a17eb961492a4e5f89123
#
_entry.id   fe51cacb554a17eb961492a4e5f89123
#
_cell.length_a   1.000
_cell.length_b   1.000
_cell.length_c   1.000
_cell.angle_alpha   90.00
_cell.angle_beta   90.00
_cell.angle_gamma   90.00
#
_symmetry.space_group_name_H-M   'P 1'
#
loop_
_entity.id
_entity.type
_entity.pdbx_description
1 polymer ?
#
loop_
_entity_poly.entity_id
_entity_poly.type
_entity_poly.pdbx_seq_one_letter_code
_entity_poly.pdbx_strand_id
1 'polypeptide(L)' 'MIKKFVCDVCDWIFDPAVGDPDSGIAPGTAFEDLPDDFVCPVCGVGKDQFSPVDD' A
#
# COMPACT_ATOMS: atom_id res chain seq x y z
N MET A 1 10.95 2.62 11.10
CA MET A 1 9.63 3.27 10.98
C MET A 1 9.01 2.90 9.64
N ILE A 2 7.73 2.68 9.65
CA ILE A 2 7.01 2.20 8.48
C ILE A 2 6.45 3.39 7.72
N LYS A 3 6.79 3.52 6.44
CA LYS A 3 6.31 4.63 5.61
C LYS A 3 4.97 4.30 5.00
N LYS A 4 4.14 5.32 4.90
CA LYS A 4 2.92 5.22 4.09
C LYS A 4 3.26 5.33 2.61
N PHE A 5 2.42 4.74 1.78
CA PHE A 5 2.57 4.82 0.34
C PHE A 5 1.26 5.29 -0.28
N VAL A 6 1.35 6.10 -1.31
CA VAL A 6 0.18 6.62 -2.00
C VAL A 6 0.14 6.07 -3.42
N CYS A 7 -1.05 5.68 -3.86
CA CYS A 7 -1.26 5.29 -5.25
C CYS A 7 -1.21 6.53 -6.11
N ASP A 8 -0.34 6.55 -7.12
CA ASP A 8 -0.16 7.71 -7.99
C ASP A 8 -1.35 7.92 -8.94
N VAL A 9 -2.23 6.95 -9.03
CA VAL A 9 -3.36 6.99 -9.96
C VAL A 9 -4.63 7.49 -9.30
N CYS A 10 -4.98 6.92 -8.13
CA CYS A 10 -6.25 7.24 -7.45
C CYS A 10 -6.06 7.92 -6.10
N ASP A 11 -4.82 8.16 -5.68
CA ASP A 11 -4.48 8.78 -4.39
C ASP A 11 -4.87 7.95 -3.16
N TRP A 12 -5.09 6.65 -3.34
CA TRP A 12 -5.35 5.77 -2.20
C TRP A 12 -4.08 5.63 -1.36
N ILE A 13 -4.22 5.78 -0.05
CA ILE A 13 -3.08 5.72 0.87
C ILE A 13 -3.04 4.33 1.52
N PHE A 14 -1.89 3.67 1.38
CA PHE A 14 -1.61 2.45 2.12
C PHE A 14 -0.87 2.82 3.40
N ASP A 15 -1.49 2.53 4.54
CA ASP A 15 -0.88 2.77 5.85
C ASP A 15 -0.45 1.42 6.44
N PRO A 16 0.86 1.13 6.45
CA PRO A 16 1.32 -0.17 6.97
C PRO A 16 0.97 -0.41 8.43
N ALA A 17 0.84 0.66 9.23
CA ALA A 17 0.48 0.50 10.64
C ALA A 17 -0.95 -0.01 10.82
N VAL A 18 -1.82 0.31 9.88
CA VAL A 18 -3.23 -0.12 9.90
C VAL A 18 -3.43 -1.39 9.09
N GLY A 19 -2.65 -1.55 8.03
CA GLY A 19 -2.83 -2.66 7.10
C GLY A 19 -4.03 -2.45 6.19
N ASP A 20 -4.44 -3.52 5.55
CA ASP A 20 -5.61 -3.50 4.68
C ASP A 20 -6.34 -4.83 4.79
N PRO A 21 -7.27 -4.94 5.74
CA PRO A 21 -7.98 -6.21 5.95
C PRO A 21 -8.81 -6.63 4.75
N ASP A 22 -9.26 -5.69 3.94
CA ASP A 22 -10.03 -6.00 2.73
C ASP A 22 -9.17 -6.72 1.69
N SER A 23 -7.86 -6.45 1.69
CA SER A 23 -6.90 -7.12 0.82
C SER A 23 -6.15 -8.24 1.53
N GLY A 24 -6.49 -8.52 2.78
CA GLY A 24 -5.85 -9.58 3.55
C GLY A 24 -4.49 -9.20 4.12
N ILE A 25 -4.22 -7.91 4.28
CA ILE A 25 -2.94 -7.41 4.79
C ILE A 25 -3.08 -7.07 6.25
N ALA A 26 -2.29 -7.74 7.09
CA ALA A 26 -2.31 -7.52 8.53
C ALA A 26 -1.67 -6.18 8.89
N PRO A 27 -2.11 -5.54 9.99
CA PRO A 27 -1.43 -4.35 10.51
C PRO A 27 0.03 -4.65 10.83
N GLY A 28 0.90 -3.70 10.53
CA GLY A 28 2.33 -3.86 10.76
C GLY A 28 3.09 -4.46 9.60
N THR A 29 2.42 -4.70 8.47
CA THR A 29 3.07 -5.22 7.27
C THR A 29 3.65 -4.06 6.48
N ALA A 30 4.96 -4.08 6.24
CA ALA A 30 5.61 -3.05 5.45
C ALA A 30 5.20 -3.18 3.97
N PHE A 31 5.21 -2.07 3.25
CA PHE A 31 4.87 -2.09 1.83
C PHE A 31 5.78 -3.03 1.03
N GLU A 32 7.06 -3.05 1.37
CA GLU A 32 8.03 -3.90 0.70
C GLU A 32 7.81 -5.40 0.97
N ASP A 33 7.06 -5.72 2.03
CA ASP A 33 6.73 -7.11 2.35
C ASP A 33 5.49 -7.59 1.61
N LEU A 34 4.83 -6.71 0.87
CA LEU A 34 3.66 -7.09 0.08
C LEU A 34 4.09 -7.94 -1.10
N PRO A 35 3.23 -8.88 -1.55
CA PRO A 35 3.56 -9.71 -2.71
C PRO A 35 3.72 -8.86 -3.97
N ASP A 36 4.49 -9.37 -4.93
CA ASP A 36 4.72 -8.66 -6.18
C ASP A 36 3.45 -8.46 -6.99
N ASP A 37 2.44 -9.27 -6.77
CA ASP A 37 1.16 -9.17 -7.44
C ASP A 37 0.14 -8.31 -6.69
N PHE A 38 0.59 -7.64 -5.62
CA PHE A 38 -0.28 -6.70 -4.91
C PHE A 38 -0.70 -5.58 -5.85
N VAL A 39 -1.98 -5.25 -5.80
CA VAL A 39 -2.53 -4.16 -6.60
C VAL A 39 -3.36 -3.24 -5.72
N CYS A 40 -3.51 -2.00 -6.16
CA CYS A 40 -4.36 -1.05 -5.47
C CYS A 40 -5.80 -1.57 -5.43
N PRO A 41 -6.43 -1.63 -4.24
CA PRO A 41 -7.80 -2.15 -4.14
C PRO A 41 -8.84 -1.21 -4.74
N VAL A 42 -8.45 0.01 -5.09
CA VAL A 42 -9.37 1.01 -5.64
C VAL A 42 -9.28 1.06 -7.17
N CYS A 43 -8.07 1.19 -7.72
CA CYS A 43 -7.91 1.33 -9.17
C CYS A 43 -7.21 0.14 -9.83
N GLY A 44 -6.60 -0.76 -9.06
CA GLY A 44 -6.04 -2.00 -9.58
C GLY A 44 -4.65 -1.90 -10.18
N VAL A 45 -3.95 -0.79 -10.01
CA VAL A 45 -2.57 -0.67 -10.51
C VAL A 45 -1.61 -1.41 -9.60
N GLY A 46 -0.45 -1.80 -10.13
CA GLY A 46 0.56 -2.53 -9.40
C GLY A 46 1.35 -1.68 -8.42
N LYS A 47 2.24 -2.34 -7.68
CA LYS A 47 3.08 -1.68 -6.67
C LYS A 47 3.97 -0.59 -7.24
N ASP A 48 4.34 -0.72 -8.51
CA ASP A 48 5.21 0.25 -9.16
C ASP A 48 4.54 1.61 -9.37
N GLN A 49 3.24 1.69 -9.17
CA GLN A 49 2.48 2.94 -9.25
C GLN A 49 2.30 3.60 -7.89
N PHE A 50 3.02 3.15 -6.88
CA PHE A 50 2.96 3.72 -5.54
C PHE A 50 4.22 4.51 -5.25
N SER A 51 4.06 5.60 -4.50
CA SER A 51 5.17 6.44 -4.06
C SER A 51 5.18 6.56 -2.55
N PRO A 52 6.37 6.64 -1.92
CA PRO A 52 6.43 6.82 -0.47
C PRO A 52 5.93 8.19 -0.06
N VAL A 53 5.22 8.22 1.06
CA VAL A 53 4.71 9.46 1.65
C VAL A 53 5.48 9.71 2.94
N ASP A 54 6.13 10.87 3.02
CA ASP A 54 6.81 11.28 4.24
C ASP A 54 5.81 12.01 5.13
N ASP A 55 5.66 11.51 6.33
CA ASP A 55 4.84 12.17 7.33
C ASP A 55 5.62 13.25 8.05
#